data_288b0b39b0b9b2c6141b260fe97aab1f
#
_entry.id   288b0b39b0b9b2c6141b260fe97aab1f
#
_cell.length_a   1.000
_cell.length_b   1.000
_cell.length_c   1.000
_cell.angle_alpha   90.00
_cell.angle_beta   90.00
_cell.angle_gamma   90.00
#
_symmetry.space_group_name_H-M   'P 1'
#
loop_
_entity.id
_entity.type
_entity.pdbx_description
1 polymer ?
#
loop_
_entity_poly.entity_id
_entity_poly.type
_entity_poly.pdbx_seq_one_letter_code
_entity_poly.pdbx_strand_id
1 'polypeptide(L)'
;MRATIVAALAALVLVALAPAAGAGPSAQSCPASWRAGWSRLADKIQAPVYCPTWMPAPLDGRIGGEWKDIYSIGKDRSYLVSFLSHGDFNSGDVHVNFRGYPGHTTIPRCTTVALEGSKTIRGVGPCFADPSGTVRAGSIKATVYRVNQDADQWHILLAWKLHGSLYTVSEHVIKPYASATKVLANLQKLLNGLVLVRPQG
;
A
#
# COMPACT_ATOMS: atom_id res chain seq x y z
N MET A 1 -30.41 -84.82 -20.75
CA MET A 1 -30.37 -83.69 -19.77
C MET A 1 -29.18 -82.84 -20.13
N ARG A 2 -29.42 -81.64 -20.70
CA ARG A 2 -28.37 -80.67 -21.04
C ARG A 2 -28.43 -79.50 -20.03
N ALA A 3 -27.35 -79.32 -19.31
CA ALA A 3 -27.22 -78.25 -18.36
C ALA A 3 -26.64 -76.97 -19.05
N THR A 4 -27.36 -75.89 -19.04
CA THR A 4 -26.95 -74.61 -19.60
C THR A 4 -26.31 -73.74 -18.48
N ILE A 5 -25.03 -73.47 -18.65
CA ILE A 5 -24.30 -72.57 -17.71
C ILE A 5 -24.46 -71.13 -18.23
N VAL A 6 -25.09 -70.29 -17.45
CA VAL A 6 -25.19 -68.84 -17.71
C VAL A 6 -24.01 -68.11 -16.97
N ALA A 7 -23.11 -67.61 -17.76
CA ALA A 7 -21.99 -66.77 -17.23
C ALA A 7 -22.46 -65.30 -17.12
N ALA A 8 -22.52 -64.79 -15.92
CA ALA A 8 -22.80 -63.39 -15.67
C ALA A 8 -21.50 -62.61 -15.71
N LEU A 9 -21.36 -61.68 -16.67
CA LEU A 9 -20.27 -60.69 -16.73
C LEU A 9 -20.63 -59.51 -15.84
N ALA A 10 -19.90 -59.32 -14.76
CA ALA A 10 -19.95 -58.10 -13.92
C ALA A 10 -18.99 -57.06 -14.53
N ALA A 11 -19.55 -55.99 -15.09
CA ALA A 11 -18.77 -54.85 -15.56
C ALA A 11 -18.44 -53.94 -14.36
N LEU A 12 -17.17 -53.88 -13.95
CA LEU A 12 -16.65 -52.91 -12.98
C LEU A 12 -16.50 -51.56 -13.68
N VAL A 13 -17.34 -50.60 -13.31
CA VAL A 13 -17.18 -49.17 -13.70
C VAL A 13 -16.21 -48.53 -12.74
N LEU A 14 -14.96 -48.31 -13.14
CA LEU A 14 -13.98 -47.50 -12.45
C LEU A 14 -14.32 -46.02 -12.70
N VAL A 15 -14.95 -45.39 -11.71
CA VAL A 15 -15.11 -43.94 -11.68
C VAL A 15 -13.77 -43.33 -11.25
N ALA A 16 -13.02 -42.78 -12.21
CA ALA A 16 -11.83 -42.03 -11.95
C ALA A 16 -12.21 -40.68 -11.32
N LEU A 17 -12.05 -40.56 -10.01
CA LEU A 17 -12.12 -39.27 -9.29
C LEU A 17 -10.90 -38.42 -9.72
N ALA A 18 -11.10 -37.49 -10.66
CA ALA A 18 -10.10 -36.49 -10.98
C ALA A 18 -9.92 -35.61 -9.73
N PRO A 19 -8.67 -35.39 -9.24
CA PRO A 19 -8.44 -34.45 -8.14
C PRO A 19 -8.87 -33.07 -8.62
N ALA A 20 -9.79 -32.43 -7.88
CA ALA A 20 -10.11 -31.03 -8.07
C ALA A 20 -8.82 -30.22 -7.90
N ALA A 21 -8.33 -29.61 -8.98
CA ALA A 21 -7.22 -28.69 -8.92
C ALA A 21 -7.62 -27.58 -7.97
N GLY A 22 -7.08 -27.61 -6.75
CA GLY A 22 -7.27 -26.55 -5.77
C GLY A 22 -6.86 -25.23 -6.41
N ALA A 23 -7.80 -24.30 -6.56
CA ALA A 23 -7.49 -22.94 -6.98
C ALA A 23 -6.47 -22.41 -5.98
N GLY A 24 -5.22 -22.30 -6.39
CA GLY A 24 -4.17 -21.65 -5.63
C GLY A 24 -4.63 -20.24 -5.27
N PRO A 25 -4.13 -19.64 -4.17
CA PRO A 25 -4.50 -18.29 -3.79
C PRO A 25 -4.30 -17.38 -5.00
N SER A 26 -5.37 -16.71 -5.44
CA SER A 26 -5.31 -15.80 -6.59
C SER A 26 -4.26 -14.74 -6.28
N ALA A 27 -3.26 -14.60 -7.16
CA ALA A 27 -2.22 -13.61 -7.01
C ALA A 27 -2.91 -12.24 -6.85
N GLN A 28 -2.63 -11.55 -5.75
CA GLN A 28 -3.18 -10.22 -5.51
C GLN A 28 -2.82 -9.32 -6.69
N SER A 29 -3.80 -8.62 -7.22
CA SER A 29 -3.61 -7.70 -8.34
C SER A 29 -4.06 -6.29 -7.95
N CYS A 30 -3.43 -5.29 -8.56
CA CYS A 30 -3.89 -3.90 -8.43
C CYS A 30 -5.37 -3.81 -8.88
N PRO A 31 -6.28 -3.22 -8.09
CA PRO A 31 -7.68 -3.08 -8.42
C PRO A 31 -7.88 -2.45 -9.80
N ALA A 32 -8.85 -2.95 -10.56
CA ALA A 32 -9.08 -2.51 -11.95
C ALA A 32 -9.26 -1.00 -12.06
N SER A 33 -9.96 -0.38 -11.09
CA SER A 33 -10.19 1.06 -11.00
C SER A 33 -8.91 1.89 -10.83
N TRP A 34 -7.86 1.32 -10.25
CA TRP A 34 -6.59 2.03 -9.99
C TRP A 34 -5.47 1.64 -10.96
N ARG A 35 -5.55 0.46 -11.55
CA ARG A 35 -4.47 -0.14 -12.34
C ARG A 35 -3.93 0.79 -13.42
N ALA A 36 -4.81 1.41 -14.19
CA ALA A 36 -4.39 2.32 -15.27
C ALA A 36 -3.61 3.53 -14.76
N GLY A 37 -3.99 4.08 -13.61
CA GLY A 37 -3.27 5.19 -12.97
C GLY A 37 -1.87 4.78 -12.49
N TRP A 38 -1.77 3.64 -11.78
CA TRP A 38 -0.50 3.13 -11.28
C TRP A 38 0.44 2.72 -12.43
N SER A 39 -0.07 2.13 -13.52
CA SER A 39 0.73 1.85 -14.71
C SER A 39 1.29 3.12 -15.33
N ARG A 40 0.44 4.15 -15.57
CA ARG A 40 0.90 5.45 -16.08
C ARG A 40 1.94 6.12 -15.18
N LEU A 41 1.79 5.99 -13.85
CA LEU A 41 2.79 6.52 -12.91
C LEU A 41 4.12 5.78 -13.08
N ALA A 42 4.11 4.44 -13.07
CA ALA A 42 5.31 3.64 -13.28
C ALA A 42 6.02 3.97 -14.59
N ASP A 43 5.25 4.08 -15.68
CA ASP A 43 5.76 4.43 -17.01
C ASP A 43 6.36 5.85 -17.02
N LYS A 44 5.68 6.82 -16.40
CA LYS A 44 6.15 8.20 -16.37
C LYS A 44 7.45 8.38 -15.58
N ILE A 45 7.61 7.68 -14.46
CA ILE A 45 8.83 7.78 -13.65
C ILE A 45 9.90 6.75 -14.03
N GLN A 46 9.59 5.82 -14.95
CA GLN A 46 10.48 4.72 -15.37
C GLN A 46 11.04 3.95 -14.17
N ALA A 47 10.16 3.62 -13.22
CA ALA A 47 10.50 2.88 -12.01
C ALA A 47 9.28 2.11 -11.46
N PRO A 48 9.51 1.00 -10.73
CA PRO A 48 8.42 0.29 -10.06
C PRO A 48 7.72 1.17 -9.02
N VAL A 49 6.40 0.99 -8.89
CA VAL A 49 5.55 1.63 -7.87
C VAL A 49 4.71 0.57 -7.15
N TYR A 50 4.23 0.88 -5.96
CA TYR A 50 3.37 -0.02 -5.19
C TYR A 50 1.92 0.43 -5.24
N CYS A 51 1.07 -0.43 -5.83
CA CYS A 51 -0.38 -0.26 -5.84
C CYS A 51 -1.00 -0.96 -4.62
N PRO A 52 -1.82 -0.28 -3.81
CA PRO A 52 -2.55 -0.93 -2.75
C PRO A 52 -3.72 -1.75 -3.31
N THR A 53 -4.08 -2.85 -2.63
CA THR A 53 -5.25 -3.66 -2.96
C THR A 53 -6.46 -3.38 -2.07
N TRP A 54 -6.25 -2.56 -1.04
CA TRP A 54 -7.24 -2.20 -0.03
C TRP A 54 -6.93 -0.81 0.54
N MET A 55 -7.94 -0.12 1.06
CA MET A 55 -7.83 1.13 1.80
C MET A 55 -8.63 1.06 3.09
N PRO A 56 -8.21 1.77 4.16
CA PRO A 56 -9.00 1.88 5.38
C PRO A 56 -10.24 2.76 5.17
N ALA A 57 -11.30 2.53 5.96
CA ALA A 57 -12.45 3.42 6.01
C ALA A 57 -12.02 4.82 6.50
N PRO A 58 -12.58 5.91 5.94
CA PRO A 58 -13.65 5.97 4.95
C PRO A 58 -13.17 5.90 3.49
N LEU A 59 -11.91 5.52 3.24
CA LEU A 59 -11.30 5.45 1.91
C LEU A 59 -11.65 4.16 1.16
N ASP A 60 -12.11 3.12 1.88
CA ASP A 60 -12.33 1.75 1.39
C ASP A 60 -13.56 1.58 0.51
N GLY A 61 -14.65 2.28 0.79
CA GLY A 61 -15.91 2.20 0.03
C GLY A 61 -15.92 3.00 -1.27
N ARG A 62 -14.89 3.78 -1.49
CA ARG A 62 -14.74 4.62 -2.67
C ARG A 62 -13.65 4.07 -3.55
N ILE A 63 -14.01 3.07 -4.34
CA ILE A 63 -13.17 2.61 -5.45
C ILE A 63 -12.89 3.84 -6.33
N GLY A 64 -11.73 4.43 -6.19
CA GLY A 64 -11.41 5.73 -6.75
C GLY A 64 -11.49 6.84 -5.71
N GLY A 65 -11.01 6.59 -4.47
CA GLY A 65 -10.64 7.67 -3.56
C GLY A 65 -9.91 8.73 -4.39
N GLU A 66 -10.28 9.99 -4.23
CA GLU A 66 -9.79 11.06 -5.11
C GLU A 66 -8.28 10.96 -5.26
N TRP A 67 -7.84 10.60 -6.44
CA TRP A 67 -6.46 10.66 -6.87
C TRP A 67 -6.10 12.14 -7.02
N LYS A 68 -6.00 12.85 -5.91
CA LYS A 68 -5.34 14.13 -5.97
C LYS A 68 -3.86 13.81 -6.07
N ASP A 69 -3.28 14.20 -7.18
CA ASP A 69 -1.85 14.30 -7.41
C ASP A 69 -1.07 13.04 -7.83
N ILE A 70 -1.59 12.21 -8.71
CA ILE A 70 -0.72 11.44 -9.62
C ILE A 70 0.33 12.36 -10.31
N TYR A 71 0.08 13.66 -10.26
CA TYR A 71 0.92 14.69 -10.89
C TYR A 71 1.99 15.27 -9.97
N SER A 72 2.02 14.93 -8.69
CA SER A 72 3.12 15.29 -7.79
C SER A 72 4.35 14.43 -8.06
N ILE A 73 4.93 14.62 -9.24
CA ILE A 73 6.18 13.97 -9.61
C ILE A 73 7.28 15.02 -9.60
N GLY A 74 8.28 14.82 -8.74
CA GLY A 74 9.47 15.65 -8.67
C GLY A 74 10.39 15.48 -9.88
N LYS A 75 11.29 16.44 -10.08
CA LYS A 75 12.33 16.36 -11.12
C LYS A 75 13.26 15.15 -10.93
N ASP A 76 13.41 14.69 -9.71
CA ASP A 76 14.15 13.51 -9.30
C ASP A 76 13.33 12.21 -9.45
N ARG A 77 12.17 12.27 -10.07
CA ARG A 77 11.20 11.19 -10.25
C ARG A 77 10.53 10.72 -8.96
N SER A 78 10.77 11.39 -7.83
CA SER A 78 9.99 11.14 -6.62
C SER A 78 8.52 11.43 -6.87
N TYR A 79 7.64 10.69 -6.19
CA TYR A 79 6.20 10.85 -6.38
C TYR A 79 5.45 10.84 -5.06
N LEU A 80 4.27 11.45 -5.08
CA LEU A 80 3.25 11.35 -4.04
C LEU A 80 1.92 10.95 -4.67
N VAL A 81 1.27 9.94 -4.10
CA VAL A 81 -0.13 9.59 -4.37
C VAL A 81 -0.89 9.63 -3.05
N SER A 82 -1.91 10.48 -2.98
CA SER A 82 -2.75 10.64 -1.80
C SER A 82 -4.15 10.10 -2.04
N PHE A 83 -4.64 9.31 -1.09
CA PHE A 83 -6.04 8.93 -0.98
C PHE A 83 -6.65 9.77 0.11
N LEU A 84 -7.64 10.58 -0.24
CA LEU A 84 -8.25 11.57 0.64
C LEU A 84 -9.73 11.29 0.77
N SER A 85 -10.27 11.44 1.96
CA SER A 85 -11.71 11.57 2.18
C SER A 85 -11.99 12.99 2.63
N HIS A 86 -12.72 13.74 1.82
CA HIS A 86 -13.29 15.01 2.25
C HIS A 86 -14.55 14.70 3.06
N GLY A 87 -14.41 14.64 4.36
CA GLY A 87 -15.51 14.55 5.30
C GLY A 87 -15.81 15.92 5.91
N ASP A 88 -16.82 15.99 6.76
CA ASP A 88 -17.15 17.17 7.58
C ASP A 88 -16.10 17.46 8.66
N PHE A 89 -14.84 17.14 8.40
CA PHE A 89 -13.76 17.23 9.36
C PHE A 89 -12.99 18.53 9.19
N ASN A 90 -13.18 19.45 10.12
CA ASN A 90 -12.55 20.77 10.11
C ASN A 90 -11.03 20.76 10.32
N SER A 91 -10.37 19.61 10.52
CA SER A 91 -8.99 19.55 10.96
C SER A 91 -8.06 18.71 10.06
N GLY A 92 -8.37 18.60 8.81
CA GLY A 92 -7.59 17.78 7.92
C GLY A 92 -8.26 16.44 7.67
N ASP A 93 -8.35 16.13 6.43
CA ASP A 93 -9.06 14.98 5.92
C ASP A 93 -8.37 13.68 6.32
N VAL A 94 -9.14 12.62 6.52
CA VAL A 94 -8.58 11.27 6.62
C VAL A 94 -7.86 10.97 5.32
N HIS A 95 -6.58 10.65 5.40
CA HIS A 95 -5.80 10.37 4.20
C HIS A 95 -4.70 9.33 4.42
N VAL A 96 -4.37 8.67 3.32
CA VAL A 96 -3.22 7.78 3.18
C VAL A 96 -2.36 8.29 2.05
N ASN A 97 -1.06 8.45 2.33
CA ASN A 97 -0.08 8.92 1.37
C ASN A 97 0.90 7.83 1.00
N PHE A 98 1.07 7.58 -0.30
CA PHE A 98 2.14 6.75 -0.86
C PHE A 98 3.19 7.64 -1.49
N ARG A 99 4.46 7.43 -1.10
CA ARG A 99 5.59 8.13 -1.72
C ARG A 99 6.63 7.11 -2.18
N GLY A 100 7.31 7.44 -3.25
CA GLY A 100 8.49 6.72 -3.69
C GLY A 100 9.59 7.66 -4.14
N TYR A 101 10.81 7.21 -3.96
CA TYR A 101 12.04 7.93 -4.28
C TYR A 101 12.93 7.02 -5.14
N PRO A 102 12.65 6.91 -6.46
CA PRO A 102 13.37 6.03 -7.37
C PRO A 102 14.86 6.35 -7.43
N GLY A 103 15.70 5.33 -7.24
CA GLY A 103 17.15 5.48 -7.24
C GLY A 103 17.75 6.10 -5.97
N HIS A 104 16.93 6.39 -4.96
CA HIS A 104 17.38 6.93 -3.67
C HIS A 104 17.04 5.98 -2.53
N THR A 105 18.01 5.67 -1.68
CA THR A 105 17.82 4.80 -0.50
C THR A 105 17.93 5.54 0.82
N THR A 106 18.27 6.82 0.77
CA THR A 106 18.36 7.69 1.94
C THR A 106 17.06 8.47 2.14
N ILE A 107 16.76 8.82 3.38
CA ILE A 107 15.62 9.68 3.70
C ILE A 107 15.87 11.05 3.05
N PRO A 108 14.92 11.57 2.25
CA PRO A 108 15.08 12.86 1.61
C PRO A 108 15.13 14.00 2.64
N ARG A 109 15.61 15.15 2.20
CA ARG A 109 15.62 16.36 3.03
C ARG A 109 14.41 17.23 2.70
N CYS A 110 13.77 17.72 3.75
CA CYS A 110 12.61 18.61 3.67
C CYS A 110 12.93 19.96 4.33
N THR A 111 12.28 21.01 3.86
CA THR A 111 12.25 22.27 4.59
C THR A 111 11.39 22.10 5.83
N THR A 112 11.96 22.35 6.99
CA THR A 112 11.26 22.40 8.26
C THR A 112 10.95 23.86 8.60
N VAL A 113 9.78 24.08 9.17
CA VAL A 113 9.36 25.40 9.64
C VAL A 113 9.05 25.28 11.13
N ALA A 114 9.73 26.03 11.94
CA ALA A 114 9.46 26.13 13.37
C ALA A 114 9.08 27.57 13.73
N LEU A 115 8.24 27.73 14.76
CA LEU A 115 7.92 29.04 15.34
C LEU A 115 8.72 29.17 16.65
N GLU A 116 9.54 30.20 16.74
CA GLU A 116 10.24 30.58 17.97
C GLU A 116 9.76 31.96 18.39
N GLY A 117 8.80 31.99 19.30
CA GLY A 117 8.01 33.19 19.58
C GLY A 117 7.22 33.63 18.34
N SER A 118 7.43 34.88 17.90
CA SER A 118 6.83 35.47 16.68
C SER A 118 7.67 35.23 15.40
N LYS A 119 8.83 34.59 15.52
CA LYS A 119 9.75 34.39 14.39
C LYS A 119 9.54 32.99 13.74
N THR A 120 9.41 33.01 12.43
CA THR A 120 9.44 31.77 11.63
C THR A 120 10.88 31.41 11.32
N ILE A 121 11.33 30.26 11.83
CA ILE A 121 12.65 29.70 11.54
C ILE A 121 12.47 28.63 10.47
N ARG A 122 13.23 28.73 9.39
CA ARG A 122 13.28 27.70 8.34
C ARG A 122 14.59 26.94 8.43
N GLY A 123 14.50 25.64 8.48
CA GLY A 123 15.62 24.70 8.46
C GLY A 123 15.50 23.71 7.32
N VAL A 124 16.52 22.91 7.13
CA VAL A 124 16.50 21.77 6.21
C VAL A 124 16.99 20.55 6.98
N GLY A 125 16.08 19.60 7.17
CA GLY A 125 16.32 18.35 7.89
C GLY A 125 15.85 17.12 7.11
N PRO A 126 16.01 15.90 7.66
CA PRO A 126 15.37 14.72 7.09
C PRO A 126 13.86 14.89 7.12
N CYS A 127 13.15 14.44 6.07
CA CYS A 127 11.68 14.54 6.00
C CYS A 127 10.97 13.76 7.09
N PHE A 128 11.63 12.73 7.65
CA PHE A 128 11.22 11.98 8.82
C PHE A 128 12.46 11.42 9.52
N ALA A 129 12.40 11.34 10.85
CA ALA A 129 13.51 10.90 11.71
C ALA A 129 12.96 10.05 12.86
N ASP A 130 13.85 9.58 13.72
CA ASP A 130 13.52 8.91 14.98
C ASP A 130 12.65 7.66 14.80
N PRO A 131 13.23 6.56 14.29
CA PRO A 131 12.51 5.32 14.09
C PRO A 131 11.96 4.77 15.42
N SER A 132 10.67 4.42 15.45
CA SER A 132 9.98 3.91 16.63
C SER A 132 9.77 2.41 16.64
N GLY A 133 10.24 1.71 15.60
CA GLY A 133 10.13 0.25 15.51
C GLY A 133 10.23 -0.27 14.08
N THR A 134 9.93 -1.55 13.91
CA THR A 134 9.86 -2.20 12.61
C THR A 134 8.63 -3.10 12.51
N VAL A 135 8.08 -3.23 11.30
CA VAL A 135 7.00 -4.15 10.97
C VAL A 135 7.40 -5.02 9.78
N ARG A 136 6.82 -6.22 9.70
CA ARG A 136 6.97 -7.11 8.54
C ARG A 136 5.61 -7.41 7.95
N ALA A 137 5.58 -7.47 6.62
CA ALA A 137 4.40 -7.83 5.86
C ALA A 137 4.86 -8.55 4.59
N GLY A 138 4.65 -9.86 4.52
CA GLY A 138 5.22 -10.69 3.45
C GLY A 138 6.76 -10.55 3.39
N SER A 139 7.27 -10.20 2.20
CA SER A 139 8.72 -9.97 1.98
C SER A 139 9.19 -8.57 2.39
N ILE A 140 8.28 -7.65 2.71
CA ILE A 140 8.63 -6.28 3.07
C ILE A 140 8.93 -6.17 4.56
N LYS A 141 10.11 -5.62 4.89
CA LYS A 141 10.45 -5.16 6.23
C LYS A 141 10.49 -3.64 6.21
N ALA A 142 9.56 -3.00 6.93
CA ALA A 142 9.46 -1.55 7.00
C ALA A 142 9.84 -1.03 8.39
N THR A 143 10.45 0.15 8.40
CA THR A 143 10.73 0.92 9.62
C THR A 143 9.55 1.83 9.90
N VAL A 144 9.14 1.92 11.16
CA VAL A 144 8.03 2.75 11.64
C VAL A 144 8.57 4.10 12.10
N TYR A 145 7.94 5.18 11.66
CA TYR A 145 8.21 6.54 12.11
C TYR A 145 6.92 7.19 12.59
N ARG A 146 7.03 8.09 13.56
CA ARG A 146 5.95 8.94 14.01
C ARG A 146 6.29 10.37 13.61
N VAL A 147 5.51 10.93 12.72
CA VAL A 147 5.80 12.22 12.08
C VAL A 147 4.82 13.27 12.58
N ASN A 148 5.32 14.44 12.97
CA ASN A 148 4.53 15.58 13.43
C ASN A 148 3.59 15.26 14.62
N GLN A 149 4.09 14.54 15.63
CA GLN A 149 3.27 14.11 16.79
C GLN A 149 2.69 15.29 17.59
N ASP A 150 3.36 16.44 17.56
CA ASP A 150 2.98 17.64 18.31
C ASP A 150 2.07 18.58 17.50
N ALA A 151 1.67 18.19 16.30
CA ALA A 151 0.82 18.97 15.41
C ALA A 151 -0.47 18.22 15.06
N ASP A 152 -1.49 18.95 14.63
CA ASP A 152 -2.77 18.38 14.17
C ASP A 152 -2.62 17.46 12.93
N GLN A 153 -1.45 17.45 12.32
CA GLN A 153 -1.11 16.61 11.15
C GLN A 153 -0.21 15.44 11.51
N TRP A 154 -0.47 14.81 12.62
CA TRP A 154 0.28 13.64 13.04
C TRP A 154 0.05 12.43 12.14
N HIS A 155 1.14 11.80 11.71
CA HIS A 155 1.11 10.59 10.89
C HIS A 155 1.94 9.47 11.51
N ILE A 156 1.51 8.24 11.31
CA ILE A 156 2.40 7.09 11.35
C ILE A 156 2.83 6.80 9.91
N LEU A 157 4.13 6.58 9.71
CA LEU A 157 4.75 6.35 8.42
C LEU A 157 5.54 5.05 8.47
N LEU A 158 5.35 4.19 7.48
CA LEU A 158 6.18 3.02 7.22
C LEU A 158 7.10 3.32 6.06
N ALA A 159 8.40 3.04 6.23
CA ALA A 159 9.40 3.20 5.17
C ALA A 159 10.15 1.89 4.92
N TRP A 160 10.34 1.53 3.65
CA TRP A 160 11.11 0.35 3.25
C TRP A 160 11.92 0.62 1.99
N LYS A 161 12.94 -0.22 1.78
CA LYS A 161 13.81 -0.14 0.59
C LYS A 161 13.60 -1.35 -0.28
N LEU A 162 13.55 -1.14 -1.60
CA LEU A 162 13.51 -2.21 -2.59
C LEU A 162 14.22 -1.74 -3.86
N HIS A 163 15.08 -2.58 -4.43
CA HIS A 163 15.77 -2.33 -5.71
C HIS A 163 16.39 -0.93 -5.83
N GLY A 164 17.10 -0.49 -4.79
CA GLY A 164 17.78 0.80 -4.79
C GLY A 164 16.86 2.02 -4.63
N SER A 165 15.59 1.82 -4.28
CA SER A 165 14.60 2.88 -4.08
C SER A 165 14.03 2.84 -2.68
N LEU A 166 13.67 4.01 -2.14
CA LEU A 166 12.95 4.17 -0.88
C LEU A 166 11.46 4.36 -1.18
N TYR A 167 10.62 3.65 -0.42
CA TYR A 167 9.17 3.78 -0.49
C TYR A 167 8.62 4.08 0.89
N THR A 168 7.54 4.84 0.95
CA THR A 168 6.82 5.11 2.19
C THR A 168 5.31 5.01 1.98
N VAL A 169 4.61 4.60 3.04
CA VAL A 169 3.18 4.77 3.17
C VAL A 169 2.90 5.39 4.54
N SER A 170 2.04 6.37 4.60
CA SER A 170 1.63 7.00 5.85
C SER A 170 0.13 7.19 5.91
N GLU A 171 -0.42 7.15 7.14
CA GLU A 171 -1.82 7.41 7.41
C GLU A 171 -1.92 8.45 8.52
N HIS A 172 -2.87 9.37 8.38
CA HIS A 172 -3.14 10.41 9.35
C HIS A 172 -3.82 9.84 10.60
N VAL A 173 -3.28 10.16 11.77
CA VAL A 173 -3.87 9.81 13.06
C VAL A 173 -4.84 10.92 13.46
N ILE A 174 -6.12 10.70 13.23
CA ILE A 174 -7.16 11.67 13.51
C ILE A 174 -8.26 11.08 14.40
N LYS A 175 -8.50 11.68 15.54
CA LYS A 175 -9.60 11.32 16.44
C LYS A 175 -10.92 11.95 15.94
N PRO A 176 -12.05 11.26 16.07
CA PRO A 176 -12.24 9.92 16.65
C PRO A 176 -12.02 8.75 15.67
N TYR A 177 -11.66 9.02 14.42
CA TYR A 177 -11.70 8.03 13.31
C TYR A 177 -10.59 7.01 13.38
N ALA A 178 -9.37 7.43 13.72
CA ALA A 178 -8.22 6.54 13.76
C ALA A 178 -7.28 6.87 14.93
N SER A 179 -7.22 5.99 15.93
CA SER A 179 -6.17 6.01 16.94
C SER A 179 -4.84 5.55 16.33
N ALA A 180 -3.71 5.86 16.99
CA ALA A 180 -2.39 5.42 16.55
C ALA A 180 -2.30 3.89 16.39
N THR A 181 -2.93 3.12 17.27
CA THR A 181 -2.98 1.65 17.18
C THR A 181 -3.74 1.19 15.94
N LYS A 182 -4.89 1.81 15.64
CA LYS A 182 -5.68 1.50 14.45
C LYS A 182 -4.93 1.86 13.17
N VAL A 183 -4.31 3.03 13.13
CA VAL A 183 -3.49 3.48 12.00
C VAL A 183 -2.33 2.50 11.75
N LEU A 184 -1.60 2.08 12.77
CA LEU A 184 -0.53 1.11 12.60
C LEU A 184 -1.05 -0.24 12.06
N ALA A 185 -2.19 -0.73 12.55
CA ALA A 185 -2.83 -1.94 12.04
C ALA A 185 -3.27 -1.80 10.58
N ASN A 186 -3.85 -0.64 10.20
CA ASN A 186 -4.21 -0.32 8.81
C ASN A 186 -2.97 -0.33 7.90
N LEU A 187 -1.90 0.33 8.31
CA LEU A 187 -0.65 0.39 7.55
C LEU A 187 -0.01 -0.98 7.38
N GLN A 188 -0.06 -1.85 8.39
CA GLN A 188 0.39 -3.24 8.28
C GLN A 188 -0.45 -4.03 7.28
N LYS A 189 -1.77 -3.85 7.30
CA LYS A 189 -2.68 -4.47 6.33
C LYS A 189 -2.44 -3.96 4.91
N LEU A 190 -2.23 -2.63 4.75
CA LEU A 190 -1.84 -2.05 3.47
C LEU A 190 -0.54 -2.65 2.94
N LEU A 191 0.49 -2.74 3.80
CA LEU A 191 1.79 -3.28 3.42
C LEU A 191 1.69 -4.73 2.94
N ASN A 192 0.82 -5.56 3.55
CA ASN A 192 0.53 -6.94 3.13
C ASN A 192 -0.18 -7.02 1.78
N GLY A 193 -0.97 -5.99 1.44
CA GLY A 193 -1.76 -5.91 0.21
C GLY A 193 -1.10 -5.11 -0.91
N LEU A 194 0.18 -4.75 -0.80
CA LEU A 194 0.86 -4.00 -1.84
C LEU A 194 1.24 -4.89 -3.03
N VAL A 195 0.91 -4.45 -4.22
CA VAL A 195 1.28 -5.09 -5.49
C VAL A 195 2.28 -4.20 -6.23
N LEU A 196 3.40 -4.79 -6.65
CA LEU A 196 4.41 -4.09 -7.43
C LEU A 196 3.94 -3.94 -8.88
N VAL A 197 3.83 -2.70 -9.34
CA VAL A 197 3.54 -2.33 -10.72
C VAL A 197 4.84 -1.86 -11.36
N ARG A 198 5.24 -2.48 -12.48
CA ARG A 198 6.45 -2.14 -13.23
C ARG A 198 6.12 -1.29 -14.44
N PRO A 199 7.05 -0.43 -14.91
CA PRO A 199 6.88 0.25 -16.17
C PRO A 199 6.74 -0.79 -17.30
N GLN A 200 5.89 -0.49 -18.26
CA GLN A 200 5.75 -1.24 -19.49
C GLN A 200 6.72 -0.59 -20.47
N GLY A 201 7.93 -1.10 -20.60
CA GLY A 201 9.01 -0.53 -21.42
C GLY A 201 8.62 -0.01 -22.80
#